data_6a1ef9e16efd7d47e4cffe5936302078
#
_entry.id   6a1ef9e16efd7d47e4cffe5936302078
#
_cell.length_a   1.000
_cell.length_b   1.000
_cell.length_c   1.000
_cell.angle_alpha   90.00
_cell.angle_beta   90.00
_cell.angle_gamma   90.00
#
_symmetry.space_group_name_H-M   'P 1'
#
loop_
_entity.id
_entity.type
_entity.pdbx_description
1 polymer ?
#
loop_
_entity_poly.entity_id
_entity_poly.type
_entity_poly.pdbx_seq_one_letter_code
_entity_poly.pdbx_strand_id
1 'polypeptide(L)'
;MNEKRLFVISCFFDGTNDAIFNCTKSIIENYKNPKIIVVDSNSPDKSYYNNLDPKHIEILDVKNKNYDTGAYWIAFKKYNTYDNYYFLQDSIKIKENLSSFEKNDLTSFRYFLSINKVGGFKIEKTKKNFIKRLFDFFKKNPKIHDIFGYDFEEQILWSMEQLQKTPYFMPKTWLSLFGPIFICKNHVMKKLLENNFDQILPTNKIQQMCMERLFGIAFQQ
;
A
#
# COMPACT_ATOMS: atom_id res chain seq x y z
N MET A 1 -25.09 8.60 -10.25
CA MET A 1 -23.94 9.55 -10.21
C MET A 1 -22.69 8.77 -10.51
N ASN A 2 -21.80 9.27 -11.39
CA ASN A 2 -20.53 8.59 -11.64
C ASN A 2 -19.62 8.81 -10.42
N GLU A 3 -19.20 7.73 -9.75
CA GLU A 3 -18.24 7.78 -8.65
C GLU A 3 -16.91 8.38 -9.11
N LYS A 4 -16.39 9.32 -8.32
CA LYS A 4 -15.11 9.99 -8.62
C LYS A 4 -13.95 9.12 -8.15
N ARG A 5 -13.03 8.80 -9.06
CA ARG A 5 -11.84 7.98 -8.81
C ARG A 5 -10.59 8.81 -8.80
N LEU A 6 -9.70 8.51 -7.86
CA LEU A 6 -8.35 9.05 -7.82
C LEU A 6 -7.32 7.92 -7.83
N PHE A 7 -6.42 7.97 -8.78
CA PHE A 7 -5.26 7.08 -8.84
C PHE A 7 -4.08 7.80 -8.20
N VAL A 8 -3.54 7.24 -7.14
CA VAL A 8 -2.39 7.78 -6.40
C VAL A 8 -1.21 6.85 -6.63
N ILE A 9 -0.17 7.33 -7.26
CA ILE A 9 1.03 6.55 -7.56
C ILE A 9 2.20 7.12 -6.77
N SER A 10 2.81 6.30 -5.93
CA SER A 10 4.13 6.60 -5.38
C SER A 10 5.19 6.27 -6.42
N CYS A 11 6.04 7.24 -6.74
CA CYS A 11 7.05 7.11 -7.77
C CYS A 11 8.44 7.46 -7.23
N PHE A 12 9.40 6.59 -7.50
CA PHE A 12 10.83 6.85 -7.35
C PHE A 12 11.53 6.54 -8.67
N PHE A 13 11.95 7.57 -9.39
CA PHE A 13 12.55 7.44 -10.71
C PHE A 13 14.04 7.76 -10.66
N ASP A 14 14.84 6.83 -11.16
CA ASP A 14 16.31 6.93 -11.23
C ASP A 14 16.86 6.99 -12.67
N GLY A 15 15.96 7.09 -13.65
CA GLY A 15 16.32 7.13 -15.06
C GLY A 15 16.55 5.76 -15.72
N THR A 16 16.41 4.65 -14.97
CA THR A 16 16.82 3.33 -15.48
C THR A 16 15.69 2.47 -16.01
N ASN A 17 14.42 2.85 -15.78
CA ASN A 17 13.27 2.01 -16.16
C ASN A 17 12.04 2.82 -16.59
N ASP A 18 11.12 2.14 -17.29
CA ASP A 18 9.86 2.71 -17.79
C ASP A 18 8.66 2.44 -16.90
N ALA A 19 8.86 2.10 -15.63
CA ALA A 19 7.80 1.65 -14.73
C ALA A 19 6.67 2.66 -14.63
N ILE A 20 6.98 3.92 -14.33
CA ILE A 20 5.98 4.99 -14.19
C ILE A 20 5.19 5.24 -15.49
N PHE A 21 5.85 5.19 -16.64
CA PHE A 21 5.19 5.38 -17.95
C PHE A 21 4.24 4.22 -18.26
N ASN A 22 4.66 2.98 -17.99
CA ASN A 22 3.83 1.79 -18.16
C ASN A 22 2.65 1.78 -17.19
N CYS A 23 2.86 2.20 -15.94
CA CYS A 23 1.80 2.31 -14.93
C CYS A 23 0.73 3.33 -15.39
N THR A 24 1.12 4.57 -15.65
CA THR A 24 0.19 5.65 -16.01
C THR A 24 -0.52 5.38 -17.33
N LYS A 25 0.19 4.90 -18.35
CA LYS A 25 -0.38 4.48 -19.63
C LYS A 25 -1.45 3.41 -19.42
N SER A 26 -1.18 2.40 -18.60
CA SER A 26 -2.14 1.32 -18.35
C SER A 26 -3.43 1.81 -17.67
N ILE A 27 -3.36 2.85 -16.84
CA ILE A 27 -4.54 3.49 -16.24
C ILE A 27 -5.34 4.23 -17.31
N ILE A 28 -4.66 5.04 -18.13
CA ILE A 28 -5.31 5.83 -19.19
C ILE A 28 -6.02 4.94 -20.21
N GLU A 29 -5.43 3.79 -20.55
CA GLU A 29 -6.02 2.82 -21.47
C GLU A 29 -7.28 2.12 -20.91
N ASN A 30 -7.36 1.91 -19.60
CA ASN A 30 -8.43 1.15 -18.95
C ASN A 30 -9.54 2.02 -18.34
N TYR A 31 -9.34 3.35 -18.21
CA TYR A 31 -10.31 4.25 -17.60
C TYR A 31 -10.56 5.49 -18.44
N LYS A 32 -11.84 5.87 -18.54
CA LYS A 32 -12.24 7.08 -19.26
C LYS A 32 -11.93 8.31 -18.40
N ASN A 33 -11.06 9.21 -18.91
CA ASN A 33 -10.66 10.45 -18.26
C ASN A 33 -10.23 10.27 -16.79
N PRO A 34 -9.23 9.40 -16.50
CA PRO A 34 -8.78 9.20 -15.13
C PRO A 34 -8.08 10.43 -14.58
N LYS A 35 -8.24 10.72 -13.29
CA LYS A 35 -7.38 11.65 -12.56
C LYS A 35 -6.29 10.85 -11.87
N ILE A 36 -5.05 11.13 -12.20
CA ILE A 36 -3.86 10.45 -11.69
C ILE A 36 -2.99 11.46 -10.96
N ILE A 37 -2.60 11.15 -9.74
CA ILE A 37 -1.64 11.91 -8.95
C ILE A 37 -0.38 11.06 -8.81
N VAL A 38 0.71 11.53 -9.35
CA VAL A 38 2.05 10.96 -9.14
C VAL A 38 2.72 11.75 -8.03
N VAL A 39 2.99 11.09 -6.91
CA VAL A 39 3.76 11.70 -5.81
C VAL A 39 5.20 11.28 -5.95
N ASP A 40 6.06 12.23 -6.23
CA ASP A 40 7.49 12.02 -6.35
C ASP A 40 8.11 11.75 -4.97
N SER A 41 8.71 10.58 -4.82
CA SER A 41 9.35 10.13 -3.58
C SER A 41 10.85 10.49 -3.58
N ASN A 42 11.15 11.76 -3.88
CA ASN A 42 12.51 12.31 -3.93
C ASN A 42 13.39 11.64 -4.99
N SER A 43 12.84 11.47 -6.20
CA SER A 43 13.54 10.91 -7.36
C SER A 43 14.80 11.67 -7.67
N PRO A 44 15.93 11.01 -7.93
CA PRO A 44 17.17 11.67 -8.36
C PRO A 44 17.08 12.21 -9.79
N ASP A 45 16.29 11.60 -10.66
CA ASP A 45 16.02 12.07 -12.02
C ASP A 45 14.56 12.55 -12.12
N LYS A 46 14.38 13.80 -12.56
CA LYS A 46 13.10 14.47 -12.75
C LYS A 46 12.69 14.54 -14.22
N SER A 47 13.47 13.99 -15.14
CA SER A 47 13.22 14.06 -16.59
C SER A 47 11.87 13.47 -16.99
N TYR A 48 11.35 12.49 -16.22
CA TYR A 48 10.07 11.86 -16.48
C TYR A 48 8.88 12.83 -16.37
N TYR A 49 9.00 13.96 -15.69
CA TYR A 49 7.92 14.94 -15.55
C TYR A 49 7.41 15.44 -16.92
N ASN A 50 8.33 15.67 -17.84
CA ASN A 50 8.01 16.20 -19.17
C ASN A 50 7.40 15.15 -20.11
N ASN A 51 7.49 13.88 -19.75
CA ASN A 51 7.05 12.75 -20.57
C ASN A 51 5.70 12.17 -20.12
N LEU A 52 5.13 12.68 -19.02
CA LEU A 52 3.81 12.28 -18.53
C LEU A 52 2.73 13.21 -19.12
N ASP A 53 1.56 12.62 -19.46
CA ASP A 53 0.44 13.36 -20.05
C ASP A 53 -0.22 14.32 -19.03
N PRO A 54 -0.02 15.64 -19.14
CA PRO A 54 -0.54 16.60 -18.17
C PRO A 54 -2.08 16.72 -18.17
N LYS A 55 -2.75 16.19 -19.18
CA LYS A 55 -4.22 16.14 -19.24
C LYS A 55 -4.80 15.25 -18.16
N HIS A 56 -4.13 14.15 -17.84
CA HIS A 56 -4.61 13.13 -16.91
C HIS A 56 -3.79 13.08 -15.62
N ILE A 57 -2.54 13.55 -15.66
CA ILE A 57 -1.54 13.34 -14.61
C ILE A 57 -1.15 14.68 -13.99
N GLU A 58 -1.22 14.75 -12.69
CA GLU A 58 -0.63 15.82 -11.88
C GLU A 58 0.51 15.26 -11.04
N ILE A 59 1.65 15.93 -11.05
CA ILE A 59 2.83 15.51 -10.30
C ILE A 59 2.94 16.38 -9.05
N LEU A 60 3.12 15.73 -7.90
CA LEU A 60 3.42 16.37 -6.63
C LEU A 60 4.90 16.17 -6.29
N ASP A 61 5.70 17.18 -6.56
CA ASP A 61 7.11 17.26 -6.13
C ASP A 61 7.19 17.88 -4.74
N VAL A 62 6.99 17.08 -3.72
CA VAL A 62 6.93 17.50 -2.31
C VAL A 62 8.08 16.97 -1.48
N LYS A 63 9.12 16.46 -2.13
CA LYS A 63 10.31 15.86 -1.49
C LYS A 63 9.94 14.79 -0.48
N ASN A 64 8.97 13.93 -0.83
CA ASN A 64 8.52 12.84 0.03
C ASN A 64 9.69 11.90 0.37
N LYS A 65 9.95 11.72 1.66
CA LYS A 65 11.00 10.84 2.19
C LYS A 65 10.43 9.61 2.91
N ASN A 66 9.10 9.49 2.94
CA ASN A 66 8.39 8.47 3.71
C ASN A 66 7.79 7.37 2.81
N TYR A 67 8.46 7.07 1.71
CA TYR A 67 8.11 5.99 0.78
C TYR A 67 6.65 6.08 0.27
N ASP A 68 6.05 4.95 -0.04
CA ASP A 68 4.67 4.87 -0.52
C ASP A 68 3.67 5.40 0.52
N THR A 69 3.90 5.11 1.80
CA THR A 69 3.05 5.57 2.90
C THR A 69 2.94 7.09 2.93
N GLY A 70 4.08 7.79 2.86
CA GLY A 70 4.08 9.25 2.80
C GLY A 70 3.39 9.80 1.57
N ALA A 71 3.65 9.19 0.41
CA ALA A 71 3.02 9.57 -0.85
C ALA A 71 1.48 9.48 -0.78
N TYR A 72 0.96 8.39 -0.20
CA TYR A 72 -0.48 8.16 -0.07
C TYR A 72 -1.14 9.20 0.85
N TRP A 73 -0.54 9.51 1.99
CA TRP A 73 -1.06 10.53 2.89
C TRP A 73 -1.01 11.94 2.30
N ILE A 74 0.06 12.29 1.60
CA ILE A 74 0.20 13.58 0.92
C ILE A 74 -0.93 13.75 -0.10
N ALA A 75 -1.15 12.75 -0.95
CA ALA A 75 -2.20 12.78 -1.95
C ALA A 75 -3.60 12.80 -1.31
N PHE A 76 -3.86 11.92 -0.33
CA PHE A 76 -5.17 11.85 0.32
C PHE A 76 -5.54 13.15 1.02
N LYS A 77 -4.63 13.76 1.79
CA LYS A 77 -4.90 15.03 2.48
C LYS A 77 -5.19 16.18 1.51
N LYS A 78 -4.55 16.20 0.33
CA LYS A 78 -4.79 17.23 -0.70
C LYS A 78 -6.07 16.98 -1.48
N TYR A 79 -6.46 15.72 -1.70
CA TYR A 79 -7.57 15.33 -2.57
C TYR A 79 -8.60 14.45 -1.87
N ASN A 80 -9.08 14.84 -0.70
CA ASN A 80 -9.96 14.03 0.17
C ASN A 80 -11.45 14.04 -0.20
N THR A 81 -11.80 14.44 -1.44
CA THR A 81 -13.19 14.57 -1.90
C THR A 81 -13.57 13.55 -2.97
N TYR A 82 -12.69 12.62 -3.30
CA TYR A 82 -12.98 11.52 -4.21
C TYR A 82 -13.71 10.39 -3.49
N ASP A 83 -14.48 9.58 -4.21
CA ASP A 83 -15.25 8.48 -3.65
C ASP A 83 -14.36 7.23 -3.46
N ASN A 84 -13.54 6.92 -4.48
CA ASN A 84 -12.64 5.78 -4.50
C ASN A 84 -11.19 6.20 -4.77
N TYR A 85 -10.27 5.57 -4.05
CA TYR A 85 -8.83 5.76 -4.19
C TYR A 85 -8.16 4.46 -4.60
N TYR A 86 -7.27 4.57 -5.57
CA TYR A 86 -6.39 3.51 -6.04
C TYR A 86 -4.97 3.86 -5.61
N PHE A 87 -4.48 3.24 -4.56
CA PHE A 87 -3.11 3.44 -4.09
C PHE A 87 -2.18 2.42 -4.73
N LEU A 88 -1.23 2.90 -5.51
CA LEU A 88 -0.40 2.11 -6.38
C LEU A 88 1.08 2.49 -6.24
N GLN A 89 1.95 1.56 -6.57
CA GLN A 89 3.36 1.80 -6.85
C GLN A 89 3.57 1.98 -8.36
N ASP A 90 4.60 2.69 -8.75
CA ASP A 90 4.95 2.93 -10.17
C ASP A 90 5.21 1.63 -10.97
N SER A 91 5.63 0.56 -10.30
CA SER A 91 5.85 -0.77 -10.89
C SER A 91 4.59 -1.55 -11.25
N ILE A 92 3.38 -1.01 -10.93
CA ILE A 92 2.12 -1.69 -11.18
C ILE A 92 1.60 -1.39 -12.58
N LYS A 93 1.21 -2.42 -13.32
CA LYS A 93 0.49 -2.31 -14.59
C LYS A 93 -0.93 -2.86 -14.44
N ILE A 94 -1.93 -2.02 -14.66
CA ILE A 94 -3.35 -2.39 -14.68
C ILE A 94 -3.66 -3.04 -16.02
N LYS A 95 -4.17 -4.28 -16.02
CA LYS A 95 -4.47 -5.03 -17.23
C LYS A 95 -5.91 -4.90 -17.70
N GLU A 96 -6.81 -4.51 -16.79
CA GLU A 96 -8.25 -4.38 -17.04
C GLU A 96 -8.86 -3.35 -16.09
N ASN A 97 -10.09 -2.94 -16.37
CA ASN A 97 -10.84 -2.03 -15.52
C ASN A 97 -11.23 -2.71 -14.19
N LEU A 98 -10.79 -2.15 -13.08
CA LEU A 98 -10.98 -2.70 -11.73
C LEU A 98 -12.20 -2.10 -10.99
N SER A 99 -13.08 -1.36 -11.67
CA SER A 99 -14.25 -0.69 -11.03
C SER A 99 -15.21 -1.68 -10.35
N SER A 100 -15.21 -2.95 -10.74
CA SER A 100 -15.99 -4.00 -10.05
C SER A 100 -15.59 -4.19 -8.58
N PHE A 101 -14.36 -3.83 -8.20
CA PHE A 101 -13.86 -3.93 -6.83
C PHE A 101 -14.27 -2.75 -5.95
N GLU A 102 -14.74 -1.64 -6.54
CA GLU A 102 -15.19 -0.44 -5.82
C GLU A 102 -16.48 -0.67 -5.01
N LYS A 103 -17.21 -1.77 -5.27
CA LYS A 103 -18.34 -2.19 -4.42
C LYS A 103 -17.94 -2.54 -2.98
N ASN A 104 -16.67 -2.89 -2.76
CA ASN A 104 -16.10 -3.17 -1.46
C ASN A 104 -15.54 -1.88 -0.84
N ASP A 105 -15.56 -1.76 0.47
CA ASP A 105 -14.94 -0.63 1.17
C ASP A 105 -13.42 -0.63 1.00
N LEU A 106 -12.83 -1.83 0.93
CA LEU A 106 -11.42 -2.07 0.72
C LEU A 106 -11.20 -3.33 -0.12
N THR A 107 -10.28 -3.25 -1.08
CA THR A 107 -9.76 -4.41 -1.82
C THR A 107 -8.24 -4.33 -1.91
N SER A 108 -7.56 -5.37 -1.46
CA SER A 108 -6.12 -5.57 -1.67
C SER A 108 -5.91 -6.75 -2.62
N PHE A 109 -4.98 -6.59 -3.56
CA PHE A 109 -4.71 -7.61 -4.58
C PHE A 109 -3.64 -8.62 -4.15
N ARG A 110 -2.86 -8.28 -3.13
CA ARG A 110 -1.85 -9.16 -2.54
C ARG A 110 -1.86 -9.01 -1.03
N TYR A 111 -1.93 -10.11 -0.33
CA TYR A 111 -1.87 -10.16 1.13
C TYR A 111 -1.12 -11.40 1.60
N PHE A 112 -0.64 -11.37 2.84
CA PHE A 112 0.03 -12.49 3.51
C PHE A 112 -0.37 -12.55 4.97
N LEU A 113 -0.29 -13.75 5.56
CA LEU A 113 -0.59 -13.95 6.97
C LEU A 113 0.60 -13.50 7.83
N SER A 114 0.37 -12.58 8.74
CA SER A 114 1.32 -12.17 9.76
C SER A 114 0.96 -12.78 11.12
N ILE A 115 1.99 -13.10 11.90
CA ILE A 115 1.86 -13.73 13.21
C ILE A 115 2.72 -12.96 14.20
N ASN A 116 2.12 -12.54 15.32
CA ASN A 116 2.87 -11.95 16.43
C ASN A 116 3.56 -13.06 17.23
N LYS A 117 4.89 -13.08 17.21
CA LYS A 117 5.72 -14.05 17.94
C LYS A 117 6.34 -13.48 19.22
N VAL A 118 6.19 -12.18 19.45
CA VAL A 118 6.71 -11.54 20.68
C VAL A 118 5.87 -11.99 21.86
N GLY A 119 6.50 -12.68 22.82
CA GLY A 119 5.84 -13.20 24.02
C GLY A 119 5.73 -14.71 24.16
N GLY A 120 6.48 -15.50 23.37
CA GLY A 120 6.65 -16.94 23.59
C GLY A 120 5.39 -17.78 23.38
N PHE A 121 4.45 -17.36 22.56
CA PHE A 121 3.26 -18.13 22.27
C PHE A 121 3.59 -19.37 21.44
N LYS A 122 3.47 -20.55 22.06
CA LYS A 122 3.37 -21.82 21.33
C LYS A 122 2.12 -21.74 20.45
N ILE A 123 2.30 -21.97 19.14
CA ILE A 123 1.18 -22.08 18.21
C ILE A 123 0.40 -23.33 18.59
N GLU A 124 -0.75 -23.18 19.24
CA GLU A 124 -1.72 -24.26 19.28
C GLU A 124 -2.18 -24.55 17.86
N LYS A 125 -2.13 -25.84 17.50
CA LYS A 125 -2.52 -26.36 16.17
C LYS A 125 -4.00 -26.12 15.92
N THR A 126 -4.37 -24.92 15.49
CA THR A 126 -5.75 -24.59 15.13
C THR A 126 -5.97 -24.73 13.64
N LYS A 127 -6.80 -25.70 13.28
CA LYS A 127 -7.41 -25.99 11.96
C LYS A 127 -6.43 -26.17 10.79
N LYS A 128 -5.88 -27.38 10.71
CA LYS A 128 -5.02 -27.91 9.64
C LYS A 128 -5.41 -27.55 8.19
N ASN A 129 -6.68 -27.31 7.88
CA ASN A 129 -7.16 -27.16 6.51
C ASN A 129 -6.95 -25.76 5.92
N PHE A 130 -7.06 -24.70 6.72
CA PHE A 130 -6.84 -23.33 6.27
C PHE A 130 -5.33 -23.04 6.10
N ILE A 131 -4.54 -23.46 7.09
CA ILE A 131 -3.08 -23.32 7.08
C ILE A 131 -2.47 -24.15 5.93
N LYS A 132 -2.99 -25.35 5.64
CA LYS A 132 -2.49 -26.18 4.54
C LYS A 132 -2.73 -25.54 3.17
N ARG A 133 -3.88 -24.91 2.92
CA ARG A 133 -4.17 -24.15 1.69
C ARG A 133 -3.24 -22.94 1.54
N LEU A 134 -2.96 -22.26 2.63
CA LEU A 134 -2.02 -21.13 2.66
C LEU A 134 -0.58 -21.59 2.40
N PHE A 135 -0.13 -22.68 3.04
CA PHE A 135 1.20 -23.29 2.81
C PHE A 135 1.36 -23.81 1.37
N ASP A 136 0.32 -24.37 0.78
CA ASP A 136 0.33 -24.82 -0.63
C ASP A 136 0.41 -23.64 -1.60
N PHE A 137 -0.20 -22.50 -1.27
CA PHE A 137 -0.06 -21.26 -2.00
C PHE A 137 1.38 -20.69 -1.93
N PHE A 138 2.00 -20.73 -0.74
CA PHE A 138 3.38 -20.30 -0.54
C PHE A 138 4.42 -21.22 -1.17
N LYS A 139 4.19 -22.55 -1.22
CA LYS A 139 5.06 -23.49 -1.90
C LYS A 139 5.16 -23.25 -3.41
N LYS A 140 4.13 -22.69 -4.03
CA LYS A 140 4.12 -22.34 -5.46
C LYS A 140 4.88 -21.03 -5.79
N ASN A 141 5.31 -20.25 -4.78
CA ASN A 141 6.05 -19.01 -4.95
C ASN A 141 7.28 -18.96 -4.04
N PRO A 142 8.37 -19.66 -4.39
CA PRO A 142 9.56 -19.78 -3.53
C PRO A 142 10.29 -18.47 -3.22
N LYS A 143 10.06 -17.39 -3.98
CA LYS A 143 10.66 -16.07 -3.74
C LYS A 143 10.17 -15.35 -2.47
N ILE A 144 9.12 -15.83 -1.83
CA ILE A 144 8.58 -15.23 -0.59
C ILE A 144 9.43 -15.62 0.64
N HIS A 145 10.19 -16.70 0.58
CA HIS A 145 11.06 -17.12 1.69
C HIS A 145 12.25 -16.19 1.94
N ASP A 146 12.76 -15.50 0.93
CA ASP A 146 13.91 -14.59 1.08
C ASP A 146 13.55 -13.25 1.75
N ILE A 147 12.27 -12.90 1.84
CA ILE A 147 11.81 -11.66 2.50
C ILE A 147 11.84 -11.79 4.04
N PHE A 148 11.91 -13.00 4.57
CA PHE A 148 11.93 -13.28 6.02
C PHE A 148 13.33 -13.24 6.67
N GLY A 149 14.38 -12.92 5.92
CA GLY A 149 15.77 -12.86 6.39
C GLY A 149 16.16 -11.62 7.19
N TYR A 150 15.26 -10.66 7.41
CA TYR A 150 15.52 -9.46 8.21
C TYR A 150 14.86 -9.57 9.59
N ASP A 151 15.49 -8.99 10.59
CA ASP A 151 15.13 -9.02 12.00
C ASP A 151 13.63 -8.86 12.25
N PHE A 152 12.94 -9.99 12.25
CA PHE A 152 11.48 -10.05 12.41
C PHE A 152 11.05 -9.46 13.77
N GLU A 153 11.90 -9.57 14.78
CA GLU A 153 11.66 -9.03 16.11
C GLU A 153 11.71 -7.50 16.12
N GLU A 154 12.71 -6.89 15.49
CA GLU A 154 12.82 -5.44 15.33
C GLU A 154 11.60 -4.86 14.61
N GLN A 155 11.14 -5.53 13.54
CA GLN A 155 9.95 -5.11 12.80
C GLN A 155 8.69 -5.14 13.66
N ILE A 156 8.51 -6.16 14.49
CA ILE A 156 7.36 -6.26 15.39
C ILE A 156 7.45 -5.20 16.48
N LEU A 157 8.60 -5.02 17.10
CA LEU A 157 8.79 -4.01 18.14
C LEU A 157 8.51 -2.61 17.62
N TRP A 158 9.06 -2.24 16.47
CA TRP A 158 8.77 -0.97 15.84
C TRP A 158 7.27 -0.82 15.55
N SER A 159 6.63 -1.85 15.00
CA SER A 159 5.20 -1.81 14.69
C SER A 159 4.34 -1.65 15.96
N MET A 160 4.68 -2.33 17.04
CA MET A 160 3.99 -2.18 18.32
C MET A 160 4.13 -0.76 18.89
N GLU A 161 5.32 -0.18 18.81
CA GLU A 161 5.59 1.21 19.24
C GLU A 161 4.74 2.20 18.44
N GLN A 162 4.67 2.01 17.10
CA GLN A 162 3.86 2.90 16.26
C GLN A 162 2.35 2.76 16.56
N LEU A 163 1.86 1.54 16.79
CA LEU A 163 0.45 1.31 17.12
C LEU A 163 0.02 2.01 18.42
N GLN A 164 0.93 2.24 19.37
CA GLN A 164 0.63 3.01 20.60
C GLN A 164 0.18 4.45 20.33
N LYS A 165 0.47 4.99 19.14
CA LYS A 165 0.04 6.34 18.71
C LYS A 165 -1.41 6.33 18.16
N THR A 166 -2.02 5.18 18.05
CA THR A 166 -3.34 4.94 17.43
C THR A 166 -4.21 4.12 18.37
N PRO A 167 -5.52 4.01 18.14
CA PRO A 167 -6.39 3.12 18.89
C PRO A 167 -6.24 1.64 18.49
N TYR A 168 -5.43 1.33 17.47
CA TYR A 168 -5.23 -0.03 16.99
C TYR A 168 -4.29 -0.83 17.89
N PHE A 169 -4.51 -2.12 17.96
CA PHE A 169 -3.65 -3.03 18.75
C PHE A 169 -3.10 -4.17 17.90
N MET A 170 -1.94 -4.70 18.28
CA MET A 170 -1.30 -5.81 17.60
C MET A 170 -2.07 -7.12 17.88
N PRO A 171 -2.76 -7.71 16.90
CA PRO A 171 -3.43 -8.99 17.10
C PRO A 171 -2.43 -10.15 17.12
N LYS A 172 -2.90 -11.34 17.52
CA LYS A 172 -2.10 -12.57 17.45
C LYS A 172 -1.78 -12.95 16.00
N THR A 173 -2.76 -12.78 15.12
CA THR A 173 -2.64 -13.04 13.68
C THR A 173 -3.48 -12.03 12.90
N TRP A 174 -3.03 -11.64 11.72
CA TRP A 174 -3.76 -10.74 10.82
C TRP A 174 -3.31 -10.92 9.37
N LEU A 175 -4.09 -10.39 8.43
CA LEU A 175 -3.71 -10.31 7.03
C LEU A 175 -2.99 -8.99 6.78
N SER A 176 -1.75 -9.06 6.34
CA SER A 176 -0.94 -7.92 5.91
C SER A 176 -1.07 -7.69 4.41
N LEU A 177 -0.94 -6.45 3.98
CA LEU A 177 -0.92 -6.10 2.56
C LEU A 177 0.50 -6.26 2.03
N PHE A 178 0.65 -6.74 0.81
CA PHE A 178 1.95 -6.79 0.16
C PHE A 178 2.14 -5.57 -0.74
N GLY A 179 3.18 -4.78 -0.44
CA GLY A 179 3.55 -3.58 -1.20
C GLY A 179 2.48 -2.48 -1.13
N PRO A 180 1.87 -2.19 -0.01
CA PRO A 180 0.58 -1.56 0.30
C PRO A 180 -0.20 -1.05 -0.92
N ILE A 181 -0.61 -1.99 -1.79
CA ILE A 181 -1.36 -1.71 -3.03
C ILE A 181 -2.81 -2.08 -2.77
N PHE A 182 -3.71 -1.10 -2.82
CA PHE A 182 -5.12 -1.31 -2.53
C PHE A 182 -6.04 -0.29 -3.18
N ILE A 183 -7.31 -0.67 -3.32
CA ILE A 183 -8.42 0.22 -3.65
C ILE A 183 -9.25 0.38 -2.39
N CYS A 184 -9.63 1.60 -2.03
CA CYS A 184 -10.52 1.82 -0.91
C CYS A 184 -11.45 3.01 -1.14
N LYS A 185 -12.56 3.02 -0.39
CA LYS A 185 -13.47 4.16 -0.32
C LYS A 185 -12.90 5.27 0.57
N ASN A 186 -13.37 6.48 0.33
CA ASN A 186 -12.98 7.69 1.06
C ASN A 186 -13.06 7.51 2.59
N HIS A 187 -14.18 6.96 3.08
CA HIS A 187 -14.42 6.82 4.52
C HIS A 187 -13.39 5.92 5.21
N VAL A 188 -12.81 4.94 4.49
CA VAL A 188 -11.74 4.08 5.03
C VAL A 188 -10.50 4.91 5.35
N MET A 189 -10.06 5.75 4.41
CA MET A 189 -8.91 6.62 4.66
C MET A 189 -9.20 7.70 5.70
N LYS A 190 -10.43 8.23 5.75
CA LYS A 190 -10.85 9.17 6.80
C LYS A 190 -10.80 8.51 8.17
N LYS A 191 -11.31 7.29 8.32
CA LYS A 191 -11.22 6.53 9.58
C LYS A 191 -9.77 6.36 10.05
N LEU A 192 -8.85 6.03 9.13
CA LEU A 192 -7.42 5.95 9.46
C LEU A 192 -6.85 7.30 9.92
N LEU A 193 -7.22 8.40 9.25
CA LEU A 193 -6.77 9.74 9.59
C LEU A 193 -7.29 10.19 10.97
N GLU A 194 -8.58 9.96 11.26
CA GLU A 194 -9.22 10.23 12.55
C GLU A 194 -8.56 9.44 13.69
N ASN A 195 -7.98 8.30 13.38
CA ASN A 195 -7.27 7.43 14.32
C ASN A 195 -5.74 7.69 14.35
N ASN A 196 -5.26 8.82 13.84
CA ASN A 196 -3.86 9.24 13.82
C ASN A 196 -2.91 8.29 13.07
N PHE A 197 -3.42 7.43 12.19
CA PHE A 197 -2.59 6.48 11.46
C PHE A 197 -1.64 7.18 10.47
N ASP A 198 -1.96 8.38 10.03
CA ASP A 198 -1.13 9.24 9.19
C ASP A 198 0.14 9.76 9.89
N GLN A 199 0.25 9.61 11.21
CA GLN A 199 1.44 9.94 12.00
C GLN A 199 2.48 8.82 11.96
N ILE A 200 2.11 7.63 11.48
CA ILE A 200 3.02 6.50 11.30
C ILE A 200 3.72 6.64 9.94
N LEU A 201 4.89 7.28 9.95
CA LEU A 201 5.66 7.53 8.73
C LEU A 201 6.98 6.76 8.77
N PRO A 202 7.23 5.87 7.80
CA PRO A 202 8.48 5.14 7.72
C PRO A 202 9.62 6.07 7.29
N THR A 203 10.79 5.91 7.88
CA THR A 203 12.00 6.69 7.56
C THR A 203 13.09 5.85 6.89
N ASN A 204 12.90 4.53 6.83
CA ASN A 204 13.78 3.59 6.16
C ASN A 204 12.99 2.44 5.52
N LYS A 205 13.67 1.61 4.73
CA LYS A 205 13.03 0.52 3.99
C LYS A 205 12.39 -0.55 4.89
N ILE A 206 13.01 -0.86 6.03
CA ILE A 206 12.49 -1.84 6.99
C ILE A 206 11.16 -1.35 7.55
N GLN A 207 11.09 -0.09 7.97
CA GLN A 207 9.86 0.53 8.48
C GLN A 207 8.77 0.60 7.40
N GLN A 208 9.13 0.85 6.13
CA GLN A 208 8.17 0.78 5.02
C GLN A 208 7.59 -0.64 4.86
N MET A 209 8.40 -1.67 5.02
CA MET A 209 7.92 -3.06 5.03
C MET A 209 6.99 -3.34 6.23
N CYS A 210 7.22 -2.68 7.38
CA CYS A 210 6.30 -2.75 8.52
C CYS A 210 4.94 -2.13 8.21
N MET A 211 4.88 -1.09 7.39
CA MET A 211 3.61 -0.48 6.97
C MET A 211 2.68 -1.45 6.25
N GLU A 212 3.20 -2.45 5.55
CA GLU A 212 2.40 -3.53 4.96
C GLU A 212 1.59 -4.28 6.03
N ARG A 213 2.18 -4.47 7.20
CA ARG A 213 1.55 -5.13 8.36
C ARG A 213 0.59 -4.20 9.07
N LEU A 214 1.01 -2.96 9.29
CA LEU A 214 0.24 -1.95 10.02
C LEU A 214 -1.05 -1.58 9.28
N PHE A 215 -1.01 -1.38 7.96
CA PHE A 215 -2.21 -1.22 7.15
C PHE A 215 -3.15 -2.42 7.28
N GLY A 216 -2.59 -3.64 7.22
CA GLY A 216 -3.38 -4.86 7.42
C GLY A 216 -4.09 -4.90 8.78
N ILE A 217 -3.41 -4.51 9.87
CA ILE A 217 -3.99 -4.42 11.21
C ILE A 217 -5.11 -3.37 11.22
N ALA A 218 -4.82 -2.15 10.76
CA ALA A 218 -5.75 -1.03 10.82
C ALA A 218 -7.02 -1.25 9.98
N PHE A 219 -6.92 -1.97 8.86
CA PHE A 219 -8.06 -2.29 8.01
C PHE A 219 -8.95 -3.41 8.56
N GLN A 220 -8.50 -4.18 9.55
CA GLN A 220 -9.25 -5.29 10.14
C GLN A 220 -9.86 -4.93 11.50
N GLN A 221 -9.65 -3.73 12.00
CA GLN A 221 -10.15 -3.19 13.26
C GLN A 221 -10.97 -1.91 13.06
#